data_5f5136870e98f80fa13a7eddc4b4bf79
#
_entry.id   5f5136870e98f80fa13a7eddc4b4bf79
#
_cell.length_a   1.000
_cell.length_b   1.000
_cell.length_c   1.000
_cell.angle_alpha   90.00
_cell.angle_beta   90.00
_cell.angle_gamma   90.00
#
_symmetry.space_group_name_H-M   'P 1'
#
loop_
_entity.id
_entity.type
_entity.pdbx_description
1 polymer ?
#
loop_
_entity_poly.entity_id
_entity_poly.type
_entity_poly.pdbx_seq_one_letter_code
_entity_poly.pdbx_strand_id
1 'polypeptide(L)'
;MDVDTRRGLEEGVPRLLELFRRTGTRASFFVTMGPDRSGLALRRALQPGFLAKMWRTNALGLYGVRTLLSGTLLPARLVGAGMPGLLREIAAEGHEIGPHGWDHVGWQDRVHRLPAAAIRTELLRAAEAFEAVFGVRPASSAAPGWRTSPGALAIQDGLGLRYASDVRGTAPFRPAVNGAGLRTIQVPTTLPTLDELLGRVRDLPGALLAALRPGLNVFTLHAEVEGGPLLPTFAEFLEAARRRGVVLATLEEAVAGVLGKGDDVPVAPVTRARVDGRSGWVASQGLGWVHA
;
A
#
# COMPACT_ATOMS: atom_id res chain seq x y z
N MET A 1 4.00 -4.00 -1.52
CA MET A 1 3.89 -4.45 -0.12
C MET A 1 3.89 -3.24 0.78
N ASP A 2 2.92 -3.14 1.69
CA ASP A 2 2.80 -2.05 2.64
C ASP A 2 3.40 -2.45 3.99
N VAL A 3 4.20 -1.56 4.58
CA VAL A 3 4.83 -1.72 5.90
C VAL A 3 4.30 -0.60 6.78
N ASP A 4 3.21 -0.90 7.49
CA ASP A 4 2.43 0.11 8.21
C ASP A 4 2.96 0.38 9.60
N THR A 5 3.54 -0.64 10.25
CA THR A 5 3.87 -0.63 11.67
C THR A 5 5.34 -0.93 11.93
N ARG A 6 5.80 -0.52 13.09
CA ARG A 6 7.15 -0.84 13.56
C ARG A 6 7.37 -2.35 13.67
N ARG A 7 6.35 -3.09 14.13
CA ARG A 7 6.41 -4.55 14.24
C ARG A 7 6.48 -5.22 12.87
N GLY A 8 5.69 -4.74 11.89
CA GLY A 8 5.75 -5.25 10.52
C GLY A 8 7.15 -5.12 9.94
N LEU A 9 7.80 -3.96 10.18
CA LEU A 9 9.16 -3.74 9.74
C LEU A 9 10.17 -4.63 10.49
N GLU A 10 10.08 -4.74 11.83
CA GLU A 10 11.03 -5.50 12.66
C GLU A 10 10.92 -7.02 12.50
N GLU A 11 9.70 -7.55 12.37
CA GLU A 11 9.44 -9.01 12.41
C GLU A 11 8.97 -9.56 11.06
N GLY A 12 8.07 -8.82 10.37
CA GLY A 12 7.44 -9.27 9.14
C GLY A 12 8.35 -9.18 7.93
N VAL A 13 9.00 -8.02 7.76
CA VAL A 13 9.91 -7.80 6.62
C VAL A 13 11.04 -8.83 6.55
N PRO A 14 11.79 -9.15 7.63
CA PRO A 14 12.85 -10.16 7.53
C PRO A 14 12.36 -11.54 7.09
N ARG A 15 11.16 -11.95 7.52
CA ARG A 15 10.58 -13.23 7.12
C ARG A 15 10.14 -13.22 5.64
N LEU A 16 9.63 -12.09 5.17
CA LEU A 16 9.29 -11.94 3.75
C LEU A 16 10.53 -11.89 2.86
N LEU A 17 11.59 -11.20 3.27
CA LEU A 17 12.87 -11.20 2.57
C LEU A 17 13.43 -12.63 2.44
N GLU A 18 13.37 -13.43 3.50
CA GLU A 18 13.77 -14.84 3.44
C GLU A 18 12.92 -15.63 2.45
N LEU A 19 11.60 -15.45 2.44
CA LEU A 19 10.71 -16.07 1.47
C LEU A 19 11.05 -15.63 0.04
N PHE A 20 11.30 -14.33 -0.17
CA PHE A 20 11.62 -13.78 -1.49
C PHE A 20 12.98 -14.26 -2.00
N ARG A 21 14.01 -14.36 -1.15
CA ARG A 21 15.29 -14.97 -1.52
C ARG A 21 15.12 -16.43 -1.99
N ARG A 22 14.38 -17.22 -1.22
CA ARG A 22 14.11 -18.64 -1.55
C ARG A 22 13.33 -18.81 -2.84
N THR A 23 12.45 -17.89 -3.17
CA THR A 23 11.58 -17.96 -4.35
C THR A 23 12.13 -17.14 -5.53
N GLY A 24 13.25 -16.41 -5.38
CA GLY A 24 13.76 -15.51 -6.41
C GLY A 24 12.75 -14.42 -6.77
N THR A 25 11.91 -13.98 -5.82
CA THR A 25 10.86 -12.98 -6.03
C THR A 25 11.39 -11.60 -5.64
N ARG A 26 11.11 -10.59 -6.46
CA ARG A 26 11.28 -9.17 -6.09
C ARG A 26 9.93 -8.52 -5.86
N ALA A 27 9.88 -7.52 -5.00
CA ALA A 27 8.66 -6.81 -4.64
C ALA A 27 8.92 -5.32 -4.46
N SER A 28 7.84 -4.53 -4.52
CA SER A 28 7.87 -3.10 -4.18
C SER A 28 7.43 -2.92 -2.74
N PHE A 29 8.28 -2.31 -1.94
CA PHE A 29 8.04 -2.03 -0.52
C PHE A 29 7.65 -0.57 -0.35
N PHE A 30 6.49 -0.30 0.19
CA PHE A 30 6.07 1.04 0.61
C PHE A 30 6.06 1.08 2.13
N VAL A 31 6.92 1.94 2.69
CA VAL A 31 7.19 1.95 4.13
C VAL A 31 6.71 3.26 4.75
N THR A 32 5.88 3.17 5.79
CA THR A 32 5.57 4.32 6.65
C THR A 32 6.87 4.91 7.20
N MET A 33 7.17 6.17 6.88
CA MET A 33 8.44 6.77 7.29
C MET A 33 8.43 7.31 8.72
N GLY A 34 7.29 7.73 9.21
CA GLY A 34 7.13 8.38 10.51
C GLY A 34 6.72 7.46 11.65
N PRO A 35 6.00 7.99 12.65
CA PRO A 35 5.70 7.27 13.88
C PRO A 35 4.60 6.21 13.70
N ASP A 36 4.81 5.05 14.32
CA ASP A 36 3.78 4.02 14.48
C ASP A 36 2.71 4.50 15.48
N ARG A 37 1.58 4.89 14.95
CA ARG A 37 0.40 5.33 15.72
C ARG A 37 -0.78 4.37 15.58
N SER A 38 -0.51 3.11 15.37
CA SER A 38 -1.55 2.08 15.09
C SER A 38 -2.61 1.99 16.18
N GLY A 39 -2.26 2.25 17.43
CA GLY A 39 -3.23 2.30 18.54
C GLY A 39 -4.31 3.36 18.37
N LEU A 40 -4.04 4.46 17.65
CA LEU A 40 -5.07 5.46 17.37
C LEU A 40 -6.19 4.93 16.45
N ALA A 41 -5.93 3.86 15.69
CA ALA A 41 -6.96 3.22 14.86
C ALA A 41 -8.11 2.64 15.69
N LEU A 42 -7.90 2.36 16.98
CA LEU A 42 -8.96 1.92 17.90
C LEU A 42 -10.10 2.95 18.02
N ARG A 43 -9.84 4.24 17.77
CA ARG A 43 -10.88 5.29 17.69
C ARG A 43 -11.93 5.00 16.60
N ARG A 44 -11.58 4.16 15.62
CA ARG A 44 -12.51 3.69 14.57
C ARG A 44 -13.50 2.64 15.09
N ALA A 45 -13.39 2.20 16.37
CA ALA A 45 -14.34 1.25 16.97
C ALA A 45 -15.80 1.72 16.88
N LEU A 46 -16.01 3.05 16.83
CA LEU A 46 -17.34 3.65 16.61
C LEU A 46 -17.79 3.63 15.15
N GLN A 47 -16.93 3.24 14.21
CA GLN A 47 -17.32 3.16 12.79
C GLN A 47 -18.03 1.83 12.51
N PRO A 48 -19.13 1.85 11.73
CA PRO A 48 -19.81 0.62 11.35
C PRO A 48 -18.87 -0.39 10.70
N GLY A 49 -18.94 -1.64 11.13
CA GLY A 49 -18.15 -2.74 10.57
C GLY A 49 -16.70 -2.84 11.05
N PHE A 50 -16.17 -1.85 11.78
CA PHE A 50 -14.78 -1.91 12.26
C PHE A 50 -14.56 -3.02 13.31
N LEU A 51 -15.40 -3.08 14.34
CA LEU A 51 -15.32 -4.14 15.35
C LEU A 51 -15.56 -5.52 14.76
N ALA A 52 -16.53 -5.65 13.85
CA ALA A 52 -16.80 -6.89 13.14
C ALA A 52 -15.58 -7.33 12.31
N LYS A 53 -14.88 -6.39 11.64
CA LYS A 53 -13.61 -6.67 10.95
C LYS A 53 -12.54 -7.13 11.94
N MET A 54 -12.32 -6.42 13.03
CA MET A 54 -11.30 -6.77 14.04
C MET A 54 -11.52 -8.17 14.61
N TRP A 55 -12.78 -8.51 14.91
CA TRP A 55 -13.14 -9.85 15.40
C TRP A 55 -12.90 -10.92 14.31
N ARG A 56 -13.43 -10.70 13.12
CA ARG A 56 -13.31 -11.62 11.98
C ARG A 56 -11.87 -11.93 11.61
N THR A 57 -10.99 -10.93 11.64
CA THR A 57 -9.58 -11.07 11.27
C THR A 57 -8.68 -11.45 12.45
N ASN A 58 -9.22 -11.63 13.65
CA ASN A 58 -8.39 -11.80 14.85
C ASN A 58 -7.27 -10.75 14.94
N ALA A 59 -7.66 -9.48 14.96
CA ALA A 59 -6.72 -8.35 14.88
C ALA A 59 -5.62 -8.40 15.97
N LEU A 60 -5.94 -8.92 17.18
CA LEU A 60 -4.94 -9.14 18.24
C LEU A 60 -3.85 -10.12 17.81
N GLY A 61 -4.23 -11.22 17.16
CA GLY A 61 -3.29 -12.22 16.63
C GLY A 61 -2.46 -11.67 15.47
N LEU A 62 -3.08 -10.88 14.59
CA LEU A 62 -2.39 -10.30 13.44
C LEU A 62 -1.40 -9.19 13.84
N TYR A 63 -1.86 -8.19 14.59
CA TYR A 63 -1.06 -6.98 14.87
C TYR A 63 -0.31 -7.04 16.19
N GLY A 64 -0.76 -7.85 17.15
CA GLY A 64 -0.20 -7.94 18.50
C GLY A 64 -0.55 -6.75 19.40
N VAL A 65 -0.50 -6.97 20.70
CA VAL A 65 -0.91 -5.99 21.72
C VAL A 65 -0.07 -4.71 21.68
N ARG A 66 1.25 -4.82 21.49
CA ARG A 66 2.14 -3.63 21.45
C ARG A 66 1.78 -2.68 20.31
N THR A 67 1.49 -3.19 19.12
CA THR A 67 1.04 -2.40 17.96
C THR A 67 -0.29 -1.72 18.25
N LEU A 68 -1.25 -2.44 18.83
CA LEU A 68 -2.56 -1.88 19.18
C LEU A 68 -2.50 -0.81 20.29
N LEU A 69 -1.42 -0.75 21.06
CA LEU A 69 -1.20 0.27 22.08
C LEU A 69 -0.23 1.37 21.63
N SER A 70 0.42 1.22 20.47
CA SER A 70 1.41 2.17 19.95
C SER A 70 0.78 3.53 19.64
N GLY A 71 1.39 4.60 20.12
CA GLY A 71 0.88 5.97 19.95
C GLY A 71 -0.32 6.32 20.84
N THR A 72 -0.70 5.43 21.78
CA THR A 72 -1.71 5.67 22.82
C THR A 72 -1.13 5.45 24.20
N LEU A 73 -1.13 4.21 24.70
CA LEU A 73 -0.53 3.85 26.00
C LEU A 73 0.98 3.60 25.89
N LEU A 74 1.49 3.28 24.71
CA LEU A 74 2.92 3.13 24.44
C LEU A 74 3.42 4.25 23.52
N PRO A 75 4.70 4.67 23.64
CA PRO A 75 5.29 5.66 22.75
C PRO A 75 5.22 5.22 21.27
N ALA A 76 4.92 6.17 20.40
CA ALA A 76 4.96 5.97 18.97
C ALA A 76 6.42 5.95 18.48
N ARG A 77 6.99 4.77 18.22
CA ARG A 77 8.34 4.63 17.65
C ARG A 77 8.30 4.91 16.15
N LEU A 78 9.37 5.49 15.61
CA LEU A 78 9.51 5.69 14.15
C LEU A 78 9.57 4.32 13.46
N VAL A 79 8.85 4.17 12.36
CA VAL A 79 8.86 2.96 11.52
C VAL A 79 10.10 3.00 10.62
N GLY A 80 9.99 3.50 9.41
CA GLY A 80 11.06 3.49 8.42
C GLY A 80 12.27 4.35 8.82
N ALA A 81 12.04 5.62 9.18
CA ALA A 81 13.13 6.50 9.62
C ALA A 81 13.86 6.00 10.89
N GLY A 82 13.22 5.13 11.65
CA GLY A 82 13.82 4.50 12.84
C GLY A 82 14.64 3.23 12.56
N MET A 83 14.68 2.75 11.31
CA MET A 83 15.42 1.53 10.91
C MET A 83 16.10 1.68 9.53
N PRO A 84 16.94 2.70 9.34
CA PRO A 84 17.54 2.97 8.02
C PRO A 84 18.40 1.81 7.49
N GLY A 85 19.01 1.01 8.37
CA GLY A 85 19.81 -0.16 8.00
C GLY A 85 18.96 -1.21 7.28
N LEU A 86 17.79 -1.56 7.83
CA LEU A 86 16.90 -2.54 7.22
C LEU A 86 16.30 -2.03 5.90
N LEU A 87 15.99 -0.72 5.79
CA LEU A 87 15.54 -0.16 4.52
C LEU A 87 16.61 -0.28 3.42
N ARG A 88 17.88 -0.04 3.76
CA ARG A 88 18.98 -0.22 2.81
C ARG A 88 19.21 -1.69 2.45
N GLU A 89 19.00 -2.63 3.39
CA GLU A 89 19.05 -4.07 3.11
C GLU A 89 17.97 -4.46 2.08
N ILE A 90 16.72 -4.02 2.26
CA ILE A 90 15.63 -4.23 1.28
C ILE A 90 16.06 -3.78 -0.12
N ALA A 91 16.61 -2.56 -0.25
CA ALA A 91 17.06 -2.03 -1.53
C ALA A 91 18.27 -2.80 -2.09
N ALA A 92 19.22 -3.19 -1.24
CA ALA A 92 20.41 -3.96 -1.65
C ALA A 92 20.07 -5.36 -2.18
N GLU A 93 18.93 -5.93 -1.77
CA GLU A 93 18.42 -7.19 -2.30
C GLU A 93 17.67 -7.04 -3.64
N GLY A 94 17.67 -5.84 -4.22
CA GLY A 94 17.05 -5.55 -5.52
C GLY A 94 15.54 -5.36 -5.47
N HIS A 95 14.97 -5.15 -4.29
CA HIS A 95 13.59 -4.75 -4.15
C HIS A 95 13.43 -3.25 -4.42
N GLU A 96 12.29 -2.88 -4.98
CA GLU A 96 11.89 -1.48 -5.05
C GLU A 96 11.44 -0.99 -3.67
N ILE A 97 11.72 0.28 -3.34
CA ILE A 97 11.30 0.88 -2.08
C ILE A 97 10.81 2.32 -2.28
N GLY A 98 9.74 2.67 -1.59
CA GLY A 98 9.15 4.01 -1.58
C GLY A 98 8.45 4.32 -0.25
N PRO A 99 8.09 5.59 0.01
CA PRO A 99 7.37 5.97 1.22
C PRO A 99 5.88 5.58 1.17
N HIS A 100 5.35 5.15 2.32
CA HIS A 100 3.92 4.90 2.61
C HIS A 100 3.35 6.00 3.52
N GLY A 101 3.62 7.26 3.19
CA GLY A 101 3.29 8.42 4.00
C GLY A 101 4.18 8.59 5.23
N TRP A 102 3.90 9.69 5.98
CA TRP A 102 4.56 9.98 7.26
C TRP A 102 3.77 9.45 8.45
N ASP A 103 2.53 9.90 8.64
CA ASP A 103 1.62 9.42 9.69
C ASP A 103 0.52 8.56 9.07
N HIS A 104 0.72 7.24 9.03
CA HIS A 104 -0.18 6.29 8.39
C HIS A 104 -1.63 6.40 8.88
N VAL A 105 -1.86 6.37 10.19
CA VAL A 105 -3.22 6.44 10.75
C VAL A 105 -3.81 7.83 10.59
N GLY A 106 -3.01 8.86 10.84
CA GLY A 106 -3.44 10.25 10.67
C GLY A 106 -3.83 10.58 9.24
N TRP A 107 -3.08 10.07 8.25
CA TRP A 107 -3.42 10.19 6.84
C TRP A 107 -4.75 9.50 6.52
N GLN A 108 -4.88 8.22 6.85
CA GLN A 108 -6.10 7.45 6.58
C GLN A 108 -7.36 8.12 7.12
N ASP A 109 -7.29 8.68 8.32
CA ASP A 109 -8.46 9.25 8.99
C ASP A 109 -8.81 10.64 8.48
N ARG A 110 -7.82 11.43 8.02
CA ARG A 110 -7.99 12.87 7.87
C ARG A 110 -7.70 13.43 6.47
N VAL A 111 -7.02 12.71 5.55
CA VAL A 111 -6.58 13.26 4.26
C VAL A 111 -7.69 14.00 3.48
N HIS A 112 -8.93 13.55 3.59
CA HIS A 112 -10.07 14.15 2.92
C HIS A 112 -10.58 15.46 3.56
N ARG A 113 -10.04 15.83 4.72
CA ARG A 113 -10.39 17.06 5.48
C ARG A 113 -9.16 17.95 5.74
N LEU A 114 -7.95 17.45 5.44
CA LEU A 114 -6.74 18.24 5.66
C LEU A 114 -6.68 19.40 4.68
N PRO A 115 -6.25 20.58 5.14
CA PRO A 115 -5.93 21.68 4.24
C PRO A 115 -4.69 21.35 3.41
N ALA A 116 -4.56 21.98 2.25
CA ALA A 116 -3.47 21.73 1.29
C ALA A 116 -2.07 21.84 1.92
N ALA A 117 -1.85 22.81 2.81
CA ALA A 117 -0.58 22.98 3.51
C ALA A 117 -0.24 21.74 4.39
N ALA A 118 -1.22 21.17 5.10
CA ALA A 118 -1.01 20.00 5.93
C ALA A 118 -0.75 18.74 5.07
N ILE A 119 -1.47 18.58 3.96
CA ILE A 119 -1.21 17.49 3.00
C ILE A 119 0.22 17.60 2.46
N ARG A 120 0.64 18.80 2.03
CA ARG A 120 2.00 19.04 1.54
C ARG A 120 3.04 18.70 2.60
N THR A 121 2.83 19.12 3.86
CA THR A 121 3.73 18.80 4.97
C THR A 121 3.87 17.31 5.19
N GLU A 122 2.77 16.54 5.18
CA GLU A 122 2.80 15.08 5.34
C GLU A 122 3.59 14.38 4.23
N LEU A 123 3.34 14.78 2.97
CA LEU A 123 4.03 14.22 1.82
C LEU A 123 5.52 14.57 1.79
N LEU A 124 5.87 15.83 2.07
CA LEU A 124 7.26 16.27 2.11
C LEU A 124 8.03 15.61 3.25
N ARG A 125 7.47 15.51 4.46
CA ARG A 125 8.12 14.80 5.57
C ARG A 125 8.45 13.36 5.23
N ALA A 126 7.54 12.65 4.56
CA ALA A 126 7.79 11.28 4.13
C ALA A 126 8.92 11.22 3.10
N ALA A 127 8.92 12.13 2.12
CA ALA A 127 9.95 12.21 1.08
C ALA A 127 11.32 12.61 1.65
N GLU A 128 11.38 13.56 2.55
CA GLU A 128 12.61 14.02 3.23
C GLU A 128 13.21 12.91 4.12
N ALA A 129 12.37 12.19 4.86
CA ALA A 129 12.82 11.07 5.65
C ALA A 129 13.34 9.90 4.78
N PHE A 130 12.73 9.66 3.64
CA PHE A 130 13.23 8.72 2.64
C PHE A 130 14.58 9.18 2.09
N GLU A 131 14.69 10.43 1.66
CA GLU A 131 15.94 11.01 1.14
C GLU A 131 17.07 10.98 2.17
N ALA A 132 16.78 11.19 3.46
CA ALA A 132 17.76 11.05 4.53
C ALA A 132 18.31 9.62 4.67
N VAL A 133 17.55 8.59 4.30
CA VAL A 133 18.00 7.19 4.31
C VAL A 133 18.80 6.85 3.06
N PHE A 134 18.34 7.27 1.88
CA PHE A 134 18.85 6.80 0.59
C PHE A 134 19.73 7.79 -0.17
N GLY A 135 19.75 9.07 0.24
CA GLY A 135 20.46 10.15 -0.46
C GLY A 135 19.80 10.62 -1.75
N VAL A 136 18.64 10.07 -2.09
CA VAL A 136 17.87 10.41 -3.30
C VAL A 136 16.39 10.56 -2.97
N ARG A 137 15.68 11.37 -3.74
CA ARG A 137 14.22 11.50 -3.65
C ARG A 137 13.52 10.20 -4.04
N PRO A 138 12.34 9.89 -3.46
CA PRO A 138 11.58 8.72 -3.85
C PRO A 138 11.09 8.85 -5.31
N ALA A 139 11.19 7.75 -6.06
CA ALA A 139 10.67 7.66 -7.42
C ALA A 139 9.19 7.26 -7.46
N SER A 140 8.71 6.59 -6.41
CA SER A 140 7.34 6.12 -6.27
C SER A 140 6.84 6.26 -4.84
N SER A 141 5.54 6.19 -4.63
CA SER A 141 4.91 6.17 -3.29
C SER A 141 3.60 5.39 -3.30
N ALA A 142 3.08 5.06 -2.11
CA ALA A 142 1.73 4.53 -1.95
C ALA A 142 1.02 5.22 -0.77
N ALA A 143 -0.27 5.50 -0.94
CA ALA A 143 -1.06 6.15 0.10
C ALA A 143 -1.60 5.16 1.13
N PRO A 144 -1.47 5.44 2.44
CA PRO A 144 -2.04 4.62 3.49
C PRO A 144 -3.50 4.25 3.27
N GLY A 145 -3.78 2.93 3.21
CA GLY A 145 -5.12 2.36 3.12
C GLY A 145 -5.92 2.78 1.89
N TRP A 146 -5.25 3.10 0.78
CA TRP A 146 -5.85 3.64 -0.44
C TRP A 146 -6.73 4.86 -0.13
N ARG A 147 -6.23 5.76 0.73
CA ARG A 147 -6.89 7.01 1.07
C ARG A 147 -6.18 8.18 0.41
N THR A 148 -6.88 8.84 -0.48
CA THR A 148 -6.39 10.06 -1.12
C THR A 148 -7.55 11.02 -1.37
N SER A 149 -7.23 12.20 -1.88
CA SER A 149 -8.19 13.24 -2.27
C SER A 149 -7.69 13.96 -3.52
N PRO A 150 -8.56 14.64 -4.28
CA PRO A 150 -8.11 15.43 -5.44
C PRO A 150 -6.99 16.42 -5.09
N GLY A 151 -7.08 17.06 -3.93
CA GLY A 151 -6.03 17.97 -3.45
C GLY A 151 -4.72 17.25 -3.12
N ALA A 152 -4.79 16.05 -2.55
CA ALA A 152 -3.59 15.25 -2.27
C ALA A 152 -2.91 14.78 -3.56
N LEU A 153 -3.68 14.30 -4.53
CA LEU A 153 -3.17 13.89 -5.84
C LEU A 153 -2.50 15.07 -6.58
N ALA A 154 -3.13 16.26 -6.58
CA ALA A 154 -2.56 17.44 -7.21
C ALA A 154 -1.25 17.91 -6.55
N ILE A 155 -1.15 17.81 -5.21
CA ILE A 155 0.09 18.16 -4.49
C ILE A 155 1.17 17.11 -4.77
N GLN A 156 0.82 15.84 -4.76
CA GLN A 156 1.72 14.73 -5.05
C GLN A 156 2.30 14.82 -6.47
N ASP A 157 1.50 15.23 -7.45
CA ASP A 157 1.93 15.43 -8.84
C ASP A 157 3.09 16.43 -8.98
N GLY A 158 3.21 17.37 -8.05
CA GLY A 158 4.31 18.32 -7.95
C GLY A 158 5.60 17.77 -7.33
N LEU A 159 5.61 16.53 -6.83
CA LEU A 159 6.78 15.92 -6.17
C LEU A 159 7.74 15.23 -7.13
N GLY A 160 7.38 15.08 -8.40
CA GLY A 160 8.23 14.45 -9.41
C GLY A 160 8.28 12.93 -9.34
N LEU A 161 7.28 12.30 -8.73
CA LEU A 161 7.16 10.84 -8.74
C LEU A 161 6.92 10.32 -10.16
N ARG A 162 7.49 9.18 -10.48
CA ARG A 162 7.23 8.47 -11.75
C ARG A 162 5.84 7.86 -11.76
N TYR A 163 5.42 7.31 -10.62
CA TYR A 163 4.08 6.75 -10.39
C TYR A 163 3.75 6.70 -8.89
N ALA A 164 2.48 6.45 -8.59
CA ALA A 164 2.03 6.17 -7.24
C ALA A 164 1.00 5.03 -7.22
N SER A 165 0.84 4.35 -6.07
CA SER A 165 -0.13 3.26 -5.86
C SER A 165 -1.11 3.63 -4.74
N ASP A 166 -1.91 4.66 -4.98
CA ASP A 166 -2.75 5.28 -3.95
C ASP A 166 -4.20 4.80 -3.98
N VAL A 167 -4.57 4.01 -4.97
CA VAL A 167 -5.98 3.71 -5.26
C VAL A 167 -6.23 2.23 -5.58
N ARG A 168 -7.49 1.82 -5.52
CA ARG A 168 -7.96 0.56 -6.09
C ARG A 168 -8.38 0.79 -7.54
N GLY A 169 -8.30 -0.23 -8.38
CA GLY A 169 -8.70 -0.09 -9.78
C GLY A 169 -8.40 -1.32 -10.62
N THR A 170 -8.35 -1.15 -11.93
CA THR A 170 -8.19 -2.27 -12.88
C THR A 170 -6.93 -2.19 -13.72
N ALA A 171 -6.42 -0.98 -14.00
CA ALA A 171 -5.24 -0.77 -14.84
C ALA A 171 -4.58 0.58 -14.52
N PRO A 172 -3.30 0.78 -14.86
CA PRO A 172 -2.62 2.07 -14.74
C PRO A 172 -3.34 3.19 -15.48
N PHE A 173 -3.41 4.37 -14.86
CA PHE A 173 -4.12 5.53 -15.40
C PHE A 173 -3.56 6.84 -14.86
N ARG A 174 -3.86 7.95 -15.52
CA ARG A 174 -3.63 9.31 -15.02
C ARG A 174 -4.87 9.80 -14.28
N PRO A 175 -4.78 10.19 -13.01
CA PRO A 175 -5.95 10.69 -12.29
C PRO A 175 -6.38 12.05 -12.84
N ALA A 176 -7.68 12.21 -13.07
CA ALA A 176 -8.27 13.47 -13.45
C ALA A 176 -8.58 14.32 -12.22
N VAL A 177 -8.06 15.53 -12.18
CA VAL A 177 -8.36 16.54 -11.16
C VAL A 177 -8.74 17.84 -11.85
N ASN A 178 -9.90 18.40 -11.53
CA ASN A 178 -10.43 19.60 -12.16
C ASN A 178 -10.48 19.55 -13.70
N GLY A 179 -10.79 18.37 -14.25
CA GLY A 179 -10.89 18.17 -15.69
C GLY A 179 -9.56 17.93 -16.43
N ALA A 180 -8.41 18.01 -15.74
CA ALA A 180 -7.09 17.76 -16.32
C ALA A 180 -6.49 16.46 -15.78
N GLY A 181 -5.82 15.67 -16.66
CA GLY A 181 -5.03 14.52 -16.25
C GLY A 181 -3.72 14.96 -15.60
N LEU A 182 -3.42 14.38 -14.42
CA LEU A 182 -2.16 14.59 -13.73
C LEU A 182 -1.03 13.81 -14.42
N ARG A 183 0.23 14.22 -14.19
CA ARG A 183 1.42 13.57 -14.74
C ARG A 183 1.75 12.27 -14.02
N THR A 184 1.62 12.24 -12.70
CA THR A 184 1.90 11.07 -11.87
C THR A 184 0.88 9.97 -12.16
N ILE A 185 1.33 8.88 -12.76
CA ILE A 185 0.50 7.71 -13.08
C ILE A 185 0.11 6.99 -11.80
N GLN A 186 -1.16 6.61 -11.68
CA GLN A 186 -1.62 5.71 -10.64
C GLN A 186 -1.52 4.27 -11.12
N VAL A 187 -0.90 3.41 -10.30
CA VAL A 187 -0.83 1.96 -10.47
C VAL A 187 -1.73 1.34 -9.40
N PRO A 188 -2.99 1.04 -9.74
CA PRO A 188 -3.95 0.61 -8.72
C PRO A 188 -3.69 -0.80 -8.24
N THR A 189 -4.01 -1.08 -6.96
CA THR A 189 -4.18 -2.45 -6.48
C THR A 189 -5.42 -3.06 -7.15
N THR A 190 -5.23 -4.20 -7.82
CA THR A 190 -6.29 -4.85 -8.62
C THR A 190 -6.86 -6.10 -7.97
N LEU A 191 -6.08 -6.77 -7.10
CA LEU A 191 -6.48 -7.98 -6.42
C LEU A 191 -7.02 -7.70 -5.01
N PRO A 192 -7.86 -8.57 -4.44
CA PRO A 192 -8.18 -8.48 -3.02
C PRO A 192 -6.94 -8.76 -2.17
N THR A 193 -6.89 -8.19 -0.96
CA THR A 193 -5.85 -8.50 0.04
C THR A 193 -6.26 -9.70 0.89
N LEU A 194 -5.29 -10.38 1.54
CA LEU A 194 -5.62 -11.52 2.40
C LEU A 194 -6.51 -11.12 3.58
N ASP A 195 -6.32 -9.93 4.16
CA ASP A 195 -7.18 -9.46 5.27
C ASP A 195 -8.61 -9.13 4.82
N GLU A 196 -8.84 -8.81 3.56
CA GLU A 196 -10.17 -8.65 2.97
C GLU A 196 -10.87 -10.02 2.83
N LEU A 197 -10.13 -11.06 2.47
CA LEU A 197 -10.65 -12.41 2.26
C LEU A 197 -10.77 -13.23 3.55
N LEU A 198 -9.92 -12.97 4.55
CA LEU A 198 -9.83 -13.72 5.80
C LEU A 198 -11.19 -13.79 6.52
N GLY A 199 -11.62 -15.02 6.85
CA GLY A 199 -12.91 -15.29 7.47
C GLY A 199 -14.14 -15.10 6.54
N ARG A 200 -13.91 -14.91 5.25
CA ARG A 200 -14.96 -14.80 4.21
C ARG A 200 -14.88 -15.98 3.22
N VAL A 201 -13.68 -16.48 2.97
CA VAL A 201 -13.42 -17.65 2.14
C VAL A 201 -12.62 -18.67 2.93
N ARG A 202 -12.75 -19.96 2.57
CA ARG A 202 -12.00 -21.06 3.22
C ARG A 202 -10.62 -21.24 2.61
N ASP A 203 -10.54 -21.16 1.29
CA ASP A 203 -9.32 -21.30 0.52
C ASP A 203 -8.82 -19.94 0.06
N LEU A 204 -7.93 -19.32 0.85
CA LEU A 204 -7.38 -18.00 0.58
C LEU A 204 -6.48 -18.00 -0.67
N PRO A 205 -5.51 -18.94 -0.82
CA PRO A 205 -4.70 -19.01 -2.04
C PRO A 205 -5.53 -19.25 -3.30
N GLY A 206 -6.49 -20.18 -3.25
CA GLY A 206 -7.39 -20.45 -4.38
C GLY A 206 -8.23 -19.25 -4.77
N ALA A 207 -8.73 -18.48 -3.81
CA ALA A 207 -9.49 -17.26 -4.08
C ALA A 207 -8.63 -16.18 -4.76
N LEU A 208 -7.37 -16.00 -4.33
CA LEU A 208 -6.43 -15.08 -5.00
C LEU A 208 -6.11 -15.55 -6.43
N LEU A 209 -5.86 -16.84 -6.61
CA LEU A 209 -5.58 -17.43 -7.92
C LEU A 209 -6.78 -17.31 -8.88
N ALA A 210 -8.00 -17.42 -8.37
CA ALA A 210 -9.22 -17.22 -9.15
C ALA A 210 -9.46 -15.74 -9.52
N ALA A 211 -8.92 -14.80 -8.74
CA ALA A 211 -9.02 -13.37 -9.02
C ALA A 211 -8.01 -12.88 -10.08
N LEU A 212 -7.01 -13.68 -10.44
CA LEU A 212 -6.02 -13.34 -11.47
C LEU A 212 -6.70 -13.18 -12.83
N ARG A 213 -6.28 -12.15 -13.56
CA ARG A 213 -6.75 -11.82 -14.91
C ARG A 213 -5.57 -11.76 -15.87
N PRO A 214 -5.76 -11.91 -17.18
CA PRO A 214 -4.72 -11.62 -18.16
C PRO A 214 -4.20 -10.18 -18.01
N GLY A 215 -2.88 -10.00 -18.16
CA GLY A 215 -2.21 -8.71 -18.04
C GLY A 215 -1.73 -8.41 -16.62
N LEU A 216 -1.67 -7.13 -16.26
CA LEU A 216 -1.15 -6.68 -14.97
C LEU A 216 -2.11 -6.97 -13.83
N ASN A 217 -1.61 -7.71 -12.83
CA ASN A 217 -2.27 -7.91 -11.55
C ASN A 217 -1.40 -7.32 -10.45
N VAL A 218 -1.98 -6.47 -9.60
CA VAL A 218 -1.30 -5.87 -8.47
C VAL A 218 -1.91 -6.39 -7.18
N PHE A 219 -1.13 -7.19 -6.47
CA PHE A 219 -1.47 -7.70 -5.14
C PHE A 219 -0.77 -6.87 -4.07
N THR A 220 -1.54 -6.30 -3.15
CA THR A 220 -0.99 -5.61 -1.99
C THR A 220 -1.00 -6.55 -0.79
N LEU A 221 0.16 -6.75 -0.21
CA LEU A 221 0.37 -7.49 1.03
C LEU A 221 0.85 -6.53 2.13
N HIS A 222 0.58 -6.87 3.38
CA HIS A 222 0.98 -6.10 4.55
C HIS A 222 2.02 -6.89 5.35
N ALA A 223 3.13 -6.26 5.68
CA ALA A 223 4.23 -6.92 6.39
C ALA A 223 3.79 -7.60 7.70
N GLU A 224 2.80 -7.03 8.39
CA GLU A 224 2.23 -7.55 9.63
C GLU A 224 1.41 -8.83 9.43
N VAL A 225 0.81 -8.98 8.26
CA VAL A 225 -0.15 -10.04 7.94
C VAL A 225 0.56 -11.18 7.21
N GLU A 226 1.05 -10.93 6.01
CA GLU A 226 1.73 -11.92 5.17
C GLU A 226 3.18 -12.20 5.64
N GLY A 227 3.83 -11.25 6.31
CA GLY A 227 5.10 -11.50 7.02
C GLY A 227 4.91 -12.05 8.44
N GLY A 228 3.66 -12.14 8.87
CA GLY A 228 3.23 -12.64 10.18
C GLY A 228 2.50 -13.98 10.10
N PRO A 229 1.28 -14.06 10.68
CA PRO A 229 0.54 -15.32 10.78
C PRO A 229 0.13 -15.94 9.44
N LEU A 230 0.00 -15.13 8.37
CA LEU A 230 -0.39 -15.63 7.04
C LEU A 230 0.80 -15.90 6.11
N LEU A 231 2.03 -15.95 6.63
CA LEU A 231 3.22 -16.26 5.82
C LEU A 231 3.11 -17.60 5.08
N PRO A 232 2.67 -18.72 5.70
CA PRO A 232 2.49 -19.97 5.00
C PRO A 232 1.46 -19.88 3.86
N THR A 233 0.33 -19.23 4.11
CA THR A 233 -0.74 -19.01 3.11
C THR A 233 -0.24 -18.18 1.93
N PHE A 234 0.55 -17.15 2.20
CA PHE A 234 1.14 -16.32 1.16
C PHE A 234 2.19 -17.09 0.35
N ALA A 235 3.05 -17.88 1.00
CA ALA A 235 4.01 -18.75 0.32
C ALA A 235 3.33 -19.73 -0.63
N GLU A 236 2.25 -20.36 -0.19
CA GLU A 236 1.44 -21.27 -1.02
C GLU A 236 0.88 -20.57 -2.26
N PHE A 237 0.32 -19.36 -2.08
CA PHE A 237 -0.15 -18.54 -3.20
C PHE A 237 0.97 -18.22 -4.19
N LEU A 238 2.15 -17.76 -3.72
CA LEU A 238 3.29 -17.45 -4.59
C LEU A 238 3.73 -18.66 -5.41
N GLU A 239 3.87 -19.83 -4.78
CA GLU A 239 4.25 -21.06 -5.47
C GLU A 239 3.20 -21.48 -6.52
N ALA A 240 1.92 -21.39 -6.16
CA ALA A 240 0.84 -21.76 -7.06
C ALA A 240 0.73 -20.78 -8.25
N ALA A 241 0.93 -19.47 -8.03
CA ALA A 241 0.97 -18.48 -9.09
C ALA A 241 2.12 -18.74 -10.06
N ARG A 242 3.32 -19.05 -9.55
CA ARG A 242 4.49 -19.43 -10.38
C ARG A 242 4.23 -20.68 -11.19
N ARG A 243 3.64 -21.72 -10.60
CA ARG A 243 3.27 -22.93 -11.34
C ARG A 243 2.29 -22.67 -12.50
N ARG A 244 1.50 -21.60 -12.40
CA ARG A 244 0.61 -21.13 -13.49
C ARG A 244 1.29 -20.22 -14.50
N GLY A 245 2.62 -20.02 -14.40
CA GLY A 245 3.37 -19.16 -15.30
C GLY A 245 3.22 -17.65 -15.04
N VAL A 246 2.72 -17.27 -13.85
CA VAL A 246 2.65 -15.85 -13.47
C VAL A 246 4.07 -15.32 -13.25
N VAL A 247 4.42 -14.25 -13.96
CA VAL A 247 5.68 -13.52 -13.76
C VAL A 247 5.52 -12.56 -12.60
N LEU A 248 6.38 -12.70 -11.58
CA LEU A 248 6.40 -11.83 -10.41
C LEU A 248 7.45 -10.73 -10.64
N ALA A 249 7.06 -9.48 -10.44
CA ALA A 249 7.90 -8.31 -10.71
C ALA A 249 7.64 -7.21 -9.67
N THR A 250 8.57 -6.26 -9.55
CA THR A 250 8.30 -5.00 -8.86
C THR A 250 7.28 -4.18 -9.64
N LEU A 251 6.64 -3.21 -8.99
CA LEU A 251 5.72 -2.30 -9.71
C LEU A 251 6.47 -1.49 -10.75
N GLU A 252 7.68 -1.03 -10.45
CA GLU A 252 8.52 -0.30 -11.40
C GLU A 252 8.75 -1.09 -12.69
N GLU A 253 9.14 -2.37 -12.56
CA GLU A 253 9.34 -3.27 -13.70
C GLU A 253 8.03 -3.52 -14.47
N ALA A 254 6.96 -3.82 -13.71
CA ALA A 254 5.66 -4.14 -14.29
C ALA A 254 5.05 -2.98 -15.10
N VAL A 255 5.33 -1.73 -14.69
CA VAL A 255 4.79 -0.53 -15.37
C VAL A 255 5.79 0.16 -16.29
N ALA A 256 7.00 -0.35 -16.44
CA ALA A 256 8.01 0.27 -17.32
C ALA A 256 7.49 0.53 -18.73
N GLY A 257 6.78 -0.42 -19.32
CA GLY A 257 6.14 -0.26 -20.63
C GLY A 257 5.00 0.76 -20.65
N VAL A 258 4.31 0.96 -19.53
CA VAL A 258 3.26 1.99 -19.39
C VAL A 258 3.90 3.37 -19.26
N LEU A 259 4.94 3.48 -18.43
CA LEU A 259 5.67 4.73 -18.24
C LEU A 259 6.28 5.26 -19.56
N GLY A 260 6.68 4.35 -20.45
CA GLY A 260 7.20 4.68 -21.79
C GLY A 260 6.16 5.16 -22.80
N LYS A 261 4.85 4.95 -22.54
CA LYS A 261 3.77 5.36 -23.46
C LYS A 261 3.39 6.84 -23.37
N GLY A 262 3.90 7.55 -22.35
CA GLY A 262 3.63 8.99 -22.22
C GLY A 262 2.14 9.31 -22.14
N ASP A 263 1.64 10.10 -23.11
CA ASP A 263 0.26 10.60 -23.11
C ASP A 263 -0.81 9.56 -23.48
N ASP A 264 -0.42 8.37 -23.95
CA ASP A 264 -1.36 7.28 -24.29
C ASP A 264 -1.92 6.57 -23.05
N VAL A 265 -1.48 6.96 -21.82
CA VAL A 265 -2.03 6.42 -20.58
C VAL A 265 -3.43 6.99 -20.33
N PRO A 266 -4.47 6.16 -20.15
CA PRO A 266 -5.84 6.62 -20.01
C PRO A 266 -5.99 7.59 -18.83
N VAL A 267 -6.82 8.62 -19.02
CA VAL A 267 -7.21 9.55 -17.97
C VAL A 267 -8.52 9.07 -17.36
N ALA A 268 -8.58 8.97 -16.03
CA ALA A 268 -9.80 8.56 -15.33
C ALA A 268 -9.98 9.34 -14.02
N PRO A 269 -11.22 9.59 -13.59
CA PRO A 269 -11.49 10.20 -12.30
C PRO A 269 -11.13 9.24 -11.15
N VAL A 270 -10.80 9.80 -9.99
CA VAL A 270 -10.68 9.05 -8.74
C VAL A 270 -11.94 9.29 -7.91
N THR A 271 -12.63 8.21 -7.56
CA THR A 271 -13.88 8.20 -6.82
C THR A 271 -13.72 7.47 -5.48
N ARG A 272 -14.74 7.59 -4.63
CA ARG A 272 -14.80 6.79 -3.39
C ARG A 272 -15.57 5.52 -3.66
N ALA A 273 -15.02 4.38 -3.25
CA ALA A 273 -15.65 3.08 -3.35
C ALA A 273 -15.65 2.37 -1.99
N ARG A 274 -16.56 1.41 -1.82
CA ARG A 274 -16.52 0.43 -0.76
C ARG A 274 -15.94 -0.86 -1.32
N VAL A 275 -15.06 -1.50 -0.55
CA VAL A 275 -14.47 -2.79 -0.89
C VAL A 275 -14.93 -3.80 0.15
N ASP A 276 -15.38 -4.93 -0.31
CA ASP A 276 -15.80 -6.03 0.53
C ASP A 276 -14.66 -6.50 1.46
N GLY A 277 -14.99 -6.71 2.72
CA GLY A 277 -14.00 -7.08 3.73
C GLY A 277 -13.26 -5.89 4.38
N ARG A 278 -13.42 -4.66 3.87
CA ARG A 278 -12.87 -3.43 4.48
C ARG A 278 -13.92 -2.61 5.19
N SER A 279 -13.50 -1.89 6.24
CA SER A 279 -14.33 -0.86 6.86
C SER A 279 -14.08 0.50 6.19
N GLY A 280 -15.15 1.28 6.02
CA GLY A 280 -15.08 2.61 5.42
C GLY A 280 -14.99 2.58 3.88
N TRP A 281 -14.32 3.58 3.30
CA TRP A 281 -14.18 3.76 1.86
C TRP A 281 -12.69 3.71 1.44
N VAL A 282 -12.43 3.51 0.18
CA VAL A 282 -11.12 3.66 -0.46
C VAL A 282 -11.25 4.58 -1.67
N ALA A 283 -10.15 5.20 -2.08
CA ALA A 283 -10.07 5.83 -3.38
C ALA A 283 -9.97 4.74 -4.45
N SER A 284 -10.71 4.91 -5.53
CA SER A 284 -10.78 3.94 -6.63
C SER A 284 -10.79 4.65 -7.97
N GLN A 285 -10.18 4.00 -8.95
CA GLN A 285 -10.32 4.37 -10.36
C GLN A 285 -11.81 4.38 -10.71
N GLY A 286 -12.32 5.53 -11.14
CA GLY A 286 -13.68 5.65 -11.68
C GLY A 286 -13.76 5.06 -13.07
N LEU A 287 -14.98 4.75 -13.51
CA LEU A 287 -15.23 4.44 -14.90
C LEU A 287 -14.90 5.70 -15.72
N GLY A 288 -13.97 5.60 -16.66
CA GLY A 288 -13.65 6.68 -17.57
C GLY A 288 -14.92 7.13 -18.32
N TRP A 289 -15.02 8.41 -18.61
CA TRP A 289 -16.01 8.90 -19.56
C TRP A 289 -15.76 8.19 -20.88
N VAL A 290 -16.58 7.22 -21.23
CA VAL A 290 -16.71 6.79 -22.61
C VAL A 290 -17.31 7.99 -23.33
N HIS A 291 -16.51 8.69 -24.13
CA HIS A 291 -17.07 9.66 -25.07
C HIS A 291 -18.02 8.88 -25.97
N ALA A 292 -19.32 9.11 -25.76
CA ALA A 292 -20.36 8.70 -26.70
C ALA A 292 -20.31 9.59 -27.95
#